data_ff57994877d439c31f05092dcd216556
#
_entry.id   ff57994877d439c31f05092dcd216556
#
_cell.length_a   1.000
_cell.length_b   1.000
_cell.length_c   1.000
_cell.angle_alpha   90.00
_cell.angle_beta   90.00
_cell.angle_gamma   90.00
#
_symmetry.space_group_name_H-M   'P 1'
#
loop_
_entity.id
_entity.type
_entity.pdbx_description
1 polymer ?
#
loop_
_entity_poly.entity_id
_entity_poly.type
_entity_poly.pdbx_seq_one_letter_code
_entity_poly.pdbx_strand_id
1 'polypeptide(L)'
;IMAMMALAMQAVGDNKAARRFIIVLALLGAALFYGDGVITPAMSIMGAVEGLKVAAPAFEQYVVPITLVVVIGLFAFQRSGPAKVGAVFGPVMVLWFVVLGALGLAEIHEYPTILKSLNPWYGVLFFTAHPLVSFLALGTVVLAITGAEAVYADMGHFGRSPIRVAWYWIVFPGLILNYLGQGALILAHPETAKNPFYLLAPDWAL
;
A
#
# COMPACT_ATOMS: atom_id res chain seq x y z
N ILE A 1 12.34 16.12 -5.61
CA ILE A 1 13.51 15.72 -6.45
C ILE A 1 14.27 16.97 -6.93
N MET A 2 13.61 17.96 -7.54
CA MET A 2 14.29 19.18 -8.04
C MET A 2 14.98 19.98 -6.93
N ALA A 3 14.39 20.13 -5.74
CA ALA A 3 15.03 20.79 -4.60
C ALA A 3 16.27 20.00 -4.10
N MET A 4 16.18 18.69 -4.05
CA MET A 4 17.32 17.82 -3.71
C MET A 4 18.43 17.92 -4.73
N MET A 5 18.11 17.98 -6.02
CA MET A 5 19.08 18.22 -7.09
C MET A 5 19.80 19.54 -6.89
N ALA A 6 19.06 20.61 -6.59
CA ALA A 6 19.64 21.96 -6.36
C ALA A 6 20.63 21.95 -5.19
N LEU A 7 20.27 21.32 -4.07
CA LEU A 7 21.15 21.16 -2.90
C LEU A 7 22.39 20.32 -3.21
N ALA A 8 22.22 19.20 -3.91
CA ALA A 8 23.34 18.35 -4.31
C ALA A 8 24.30 19.08 -5.26
N MET A 9 23.77 19.89 -6.19
CA MET A 9 24.60 20.70 -7.11
C MET A 9 25.40 21.77 -6.37
N GLN A 10 24.89 22.34 -5.29
CA GLN A 10 25.63 23.28 -4.43
C GLN A 10 26.78 22.58 -3.71
N ALA A 11 26.56 21.35 -3.22
CA ALA A 11 27.57 20.59 -2.48
C ALA A 11 28.76 20.16 -3.36
N VAL A 12 28.56 19.95 -4.66
CA VAL A 12 29.58 19.42 -5.59
C VAL A 12 30.44 20.52 -6.24
N GLY A 13 30.05 21.81 -6.09
CA GLY A 13 30.80 22.94 -6.66
C GLY A 13 30.94 22.87 -8.18
N ASP A 14 32.16 23.14 -8.71
CA ASP A 14 32.41 23.25 -10.16
C ASP A 14 32.78 21.93 -10.86
N ASN A 15 32.67 20.79 -10.18
CA ASN A 15 32.94 19.48 -10.79
C ASN A 15 31.90 19.12 -11.85
N LYS A 16 32.24 19.38 -13.14
CA LYS A 16 31.35 19.18 -14.29
C LYS A 16 30.84 17.73 -14.44
N ALA A 17 31.67 16.74 -14.13
CA ALA A 17 31.29 15.32 -14.25
C ALA A 17 30.24 14.94 -13.19
N ALA A 18 30.47 15.30 -11.94
CA ALA A 18 29.55 15.07 -10.86
C ALA A 18 28.22 15.83 -11.04
N ARG A 19 28.27 17.06 -11.53
CA ARG A 19 27.04 17.83 -11.87
C ARG A 19 26.21 17.15 -12.95
N ARG A 20 26.84 16.63 -14.03
CA ARG A 20 26.14 15.87 -15.08
C ARG A 20 25.51 14.61 -14.51
N PHE A 21 26.23 13.89 -13.67
CA PHE A 21 25.71 12.69 -13.02
C PHE A 21 24.48 12.99 -12.15
N ILE A 22 24.53 14.04 -11.32
CA ILE A 22 23.41 14.48 -10.48
C ILE A 22 22.20 14.87 -11.34
N ILE A 23 22.41 15.60 -12.45
CA ILE A 23 21.31 15.97 -13.35
C ILE A 23 20.67 14.75 -13.97
N VAL A 24 21.45 13.82 -14.51
CA VAL A 24 20.93 12.58 -15.11
C VAL A 24 20.15 11.77 -14.08
N LEU A 25 20.70 11.61 -12.87
CA LEU A 25 20.05 10.89 -11.79
C LEU A 25 18.73 11.55 -11.36
N ALA A 26 18.73 12.89 -11.27
CA ALA A 26 17.52 13.64 -10.91
C ALA A 26 16.44 13.56 -12.00
N LEU A 27 16.83 13.61 -13.28
CA LEU A 27 15.90 13.44 -14.41
C LEU A 27 15.31 12.02 -14.45
N LEU A 28 16.14 11.00 -14.27
CA LEU A 28 15.68 9.62 -14.15
C LEU A 28 14.72 9.45 -12.96
N GLY A 29 15.11 9.97 -11.80
CA GLY A 29 14.25 9.92 -10.62
C GLY A 29 12.92 10.66 -10.81
N ALA A 30 12.94 11.81 -11.50
CA ALA A 30 11.71 12.54 -11.81
C ALA A 30 10.83 11.77 -12.81
N ALA A 31 11.41 11.17 -13.84
CA ALA A 31 10.68 10.37 -14.82
C ALA A 31 10.03 9.12 -14.16
N LEU A 32 10.77 8.42 -13.30
CA LEU A 32 10.25 7.27 -12.55
C LEU A 32 9.15 7.69 -11.59
N PHE A 33 9.30 8.81 -10.91
CA PHE A 33 8.27 9.36 -10.01
C PHE A 33 6.99 9.74 -10.76
N TYR A 34 7.11 10.32 -11.95
CA TYR A 34 5.95 10.60 -12.79
C TYR A 34 5.26 9.32 -13.26
N GLY A 35 6.06 8.31 -13.65
CA GLY A 35 5.53 7.00 -14.04
C GLY A 35 4.76 6.34 -12.89
N ASP A 36 5.33 6.35 -11.69
CA ASP A 36 4.68 5.82 -10.49
C ASP A 36 3.38 6.56 -10.16
N GLY A 37 3.38 7.90 -10.26
CA GLY A 37 2.19 8.73 -10.03
C GLY A 37 0.99 8.44 -10.96
N VAL A 38 1.22 7.76 -12.09
CA VAL A 38 0.16 7.26 -12.99
C VAL A 38 -0.19 5.80 -12.70
N ILE A 39 0.82 4.96 -12.51
CA ILE A 39 0.64 3.51 -12.36
C ILE A 39 0.01 3.17 -11.01
N THR A 40 0.48 3.75 -9.93
CA THR A 40 0.04 3.40 -8.56
C THR A 40 -1.45 3.65 -8.34
N PRO A 41 -2.06 4.81 -8.69
CA PRO A 41 -3.50 4.99 -8.57
C PRO A 41 -4.30 4.03 -9.47
N ALA A 42 -3.84 3.79 -10.69
CA ALA A 42 -4.53 2.90 -11.62
C ALA A 42 -4.55 1.45 -11.10
N MET A 43 -3.41 0.95 -10.62
CA MET A 43 -3.29 -0.39 -10.04
C MET A 43 -4.10 -0.53 -8.75
N SER A 44 -4.09 0.48 -7.88
CA SER A 44 -4.85 0.46 -6.63
C SER A 44 -6.36 0.42 -6.86
N ILE A 45 -6.86 1.22 -7.81
CA ILE A 45 -8.29 1.22 -8.16
C ILE A 45 -8.67 -0.09 -8.86
N MET A 46 -7.84 -0.57 -9.77
CA MET A 46 -8.06 -1.85 -10.45
C MET A 46 -8.11 -2.99 -9.44
N GLY A 47 -7.17 -3.04 -8.50
CA GLY A 47 -7.17 -4.03 -7.41
C GLY A 47 -8.44 -3.98 -6.57
N ALA A 48 -8.94 -2.78 -6.23
CA ALA A 48 -10.21 -2.65 -5.51
C ALA A 48 -11.42 -3.16 -6.33
N VAL A 49 -11.45 -2.86 -7.64
CA VAL A 49 -12.52 -3.33 -8.54
C VAL A 49 -12.43 -4.84 -8.80
N GLU A 50 -11.23 -5.41 -8.74
CA GLU A 50 -11.05 -6.88 -8.85
C GLU A 50 -11.77 -7.66 -7.76
N GLY A 51 -12.03 -7.05 -6.58
CA GLY A 51 -12.86 -7.65 -5.55
C GLY A 51 -14.25 -8.04 -6.04
N LEU A 52 -14.81 -7.34 -7.03
CA LEU A 52 -16.08 -7.71 -7.63
C LEU A 52 -16.07 -9.09 -8.31
N LYS A 53 -14.91 -9.55 -8.77
CA LYS A 53 -14.78 -10.91 -9.33
C LYS A 53 -14.96 -11.99 -8.28
N VAL A 54 -14.53 -11.70 -7.04
CA VAL A 54 -14.63 -12.64 -5.92
C VAL A 54 -16.10 -12.78 -5.52
N ALA A 55 -16.82 -11.65 -5.45
CA ALA A 55 -18.24 -11.63 -5.13
C ALA A 55 -19.12 -12.18 -6.27
N ALA A 56 -18.81 -11.81 -7.52
CA ALA A 56 -19.60 -12.20 -8.70
C ALA A 56 -18.70 -12.34 -9.95
N PRO A 57 -18.32 -13.55 -10.35
CA PRO A 57 -17.44 -13.81 -11.50
C PRO A 57 -17.91 -13.20 -12.82
N ALA A 58 -19.22 -12.97 -12.98
CA ALA A 58 -19.80 -12.32 -14.17
C ALA A 58 -19.27 -10.88 -14.39
N PHE A 59 -18.75 -10.23 -13.35
CA PHE A 59 -18.18 -8.87 -13.46
C PHE A 59 -16.76 -8.81 -14.01
N GLU A 60 -16.12 -9.94 -14.27
CA GLU A 60 -14.74 -9.98 -14.75
C GLU A 60 -14.52 -9.12 -16.01
N GLN A 61 -15.42 -9.18 -16.98
CA GLN A 61 -15.34 -8.39 -18.20
C GLN A 61 -15.53 -6.87 -17.99
N TYR A 62 -16.11 -6.47 -16.87
CA TYR A 62 -16.38 -5.05 -16.55
C TYR A 62 -15.32 -4.40 -15.65
N VAL A 63 -14.34 -5.14 -15.16
CA VAL A 63 -13.30 -4.61 -14.26
C VAL A 63 -12.59 -3.42 -14.88
N VAL A 64 -12.12 -3.51 -16.11
CA VAL A 64 -11.42 -2.41 -16.79
C VAL A 64 -12.33 -1.20 -17.05
N PRO A 65 -13.54 -1.37 -17.63
CA PRO A 65 -14.49 -0.26 -17.79
C PRO A 65 -14.84 0.43 -16.47
N ILE A 66 -15.14 -0.33 -15.42
CA ILE A 66 -15.46 0.23 -14.09
C ILE A 66 -14.27 1.00 -13.53
N THR A 67 -13.06 0.42 -13.61
CA THR A 67 -11.83 1.08 -13.18
C THR A 67 -11.65 2.43 -13.87
N LEU A 68 -11.83 2.50 -15.19
CA LEU A 68 -11.73 3.75 -15.94
C LEU A 68 -12.74 4.79 -15.48
N VAL A 69 -14.00 4.40 -15.27
CA VAL A 69 -15.04 5.32 -14.77
C VAL A 69 -14.68 5.85 -13.38
N VAL A 70 -14.22 4.98 -12.49
CA VAL A 70 -13.82 5.36 -11.12
C VAL A 70 -12.61 6.30 -11.15
N VAL A 71 -11.58 5.99 -11.96
CA VAL A 71 -10.38 6.85 -12.11
C VAL A 71 -10.77 8.24 -12.61
N ILE A 72 -11.56 8.30 -13.69
CA ILE A 72 -12.02 9.58 -14.26
C ILE A 72 -12.83 10.37 -13.23
N GLY A 73 -13.75 9.70 -12.54
CA GLY A 73 -14.57 10.31 -11.49
C GLY A 73 -13.73 10.87 -10.33
N LEU A 74 -12.73 10.10 -9.88
CA LEU A 74 -11.82 10.51 -8.82
C LEU A 74 -11.03 11.77 -9.22
N PHE A 75 -10.40 11.76 -10.40
CA PHE A 75 -9.66 12.94 -10.89
C PHE A 75 -10.55 14.16 -11.13
N ALA A 76 -11.79 13.95 -11.58
CA ALA A 76 -12.76 15.03 -11.70
C ALA A 76 -13.11 15.63 -10.33
N PHE A 77 -13.30 14.77 -9.30
CA PHE A 77 -13.60 15.20 -7.94
C PHE A 77 -12.43 15.94 -7.28
N GLN A 78 -11.19 15.54 -7.55
CA GLN A 78 -9.98 16.21 -7.02
C GLN A 78 -9.91 17.70 -7.39
N ARG A 79 -10.55 18.14 -8.48
CA ARG A 79 -10.63 19.55 -8.86
C ARG A 79 -11.34 20.43 -7.83
N SER A 80 -12.11 19.81 -6.92
CA SER A 80 -12.83 20.50 -5.83
C SER A 80 -11.93 20.94 -4.66
N GLY A 81 -10.66 20.61 -4.71
CA GLY A 81 -9.63 20.99 -3.75
C GLY A 81 -9.41 19.97 -2.62
N PRO A 82 -8.20 19.94 -2.03
CA PRO A 82 -7.78 18.90 -1.07
C PRO A 82 -8.58 18.93 0.24
N ALA A 83 -9.06 20.11 0.67
CA ALA A 83 -9.84 20.23 1.91
C ALA A 83 -11.17 19.48 1.86
N LYS A 84 -11.91 19.59 0.75
CA LYS A 84 -13.19 18.87 0.55
C LYS A 84 -12.97 17.38 0.40
N VAL A 85 -11.94 17.00 -0.34
CA VAL A 85 -11.56 15.59 -0.50
C VAL A 85 -11.24 14.99 0.87
N GLY A 86 -10.39 15.62 1.67
CA GLY A 86 -10.01 15.15 3.00
C GLY A 86 -11.17 15.05 3.99
N ALA A 87 -12.12 16.00 3.94
CA ALA A 87 -13.29 15.99 4.82
C ALA A 87 -14.21 14.79 4.56
N VAL A 88 -14.31 14.32 3.32
CA VAL A 88 -15.11 13.15 2.96
C VAL A 88 -14.33 11.85 3.20
N PHE A 89 -13.11 11.79 2.70
CA PHE A 89 -12.32 10.55 2.75
C PHE A 89 -11.76 10.26 4.14
N GLY A 90 -11.48 11.27 4.97
CA GLY A 90 -10.94 11.08 6.32
C GLY A 90 -11.77 10.12 7.19
N PRO A 91 -13.05 10.41 7.43
CA PRO A 91 -13.93 9.53 8.21
C PRO A 91 -14.08 8.13 7.57
N VAL A 92 -14.19 8.06 6.23
CA VAL A 92 -14.29 6.79 5.50
C VAL A 92 -13.05 5.95 5.72
N MET A 93 -11.85 6.55 5.66
CA MET A 93 -10.59 5.83 5.90
C MET A 93 -10.44 5.36 7.34
N VAL A 94 -10.88 6.15 8.33
CA VAL A 94 -10.90 5.71 9.73
C VAL A 94 -11.79 4.48 9.88
N LEU A 95 -13.03 4.54 9.35
CA LEU A 95 -13.94 3.41 9.37
C LEU A 95 -13.33 2.19 8.68
N TRP A 96 -12.69 2.38 7.53
CA TRP A 96 -12.02 1.34 6.76
C TRP A 96 -10.96 0.60 7.60
N PHE A 97 -10.03 1.33 8.24
CA PHE A 97 -8.99 0.71 9.06
C PHE A 97 -9.55 0.03 10.31
N VAL A 98 -10.63 0.55 10.90
CA VAL A 98 -11.33 -0.11 12.01
C VAL A 98 -11.94 -1.43 11.55
N VAL A 99 -12.61 -1.45 10.40
CA VAL A 99 -13.17 -2.69 9.82
C VAL A 99 -12.08 -3.70 9.50
N LEU A 100 -11.00 -3.28 8.84
CA LEU A 100 -9.87 -4.16 8.54
C LEU A 100 -9.26 -4.77 9.81
N GLY A 101 -9.08 -3.94 10.84
CA GLY A 101 -8.56 -4.40 12.13
C GLY A 101 -9.52 -5.37 12.83
N ALA A 102 -10.82 -5.11 12.78
CA ALA A 102 -11.83 -5.98 13.39
C ALA A 102 -11.90 -7.35 12.71
N LEU A 103 -11.92 -7.38 11.37
CA LEU A 103 -11.91 -8.62 10.59
C LEU A 103 -10.64 -9.41 10.86
N GLY A 104 -9.47 -8.75 10.82
CA GLY A 104 -8.20 -9.40 11.12
C GLY A 104 -8.14 -9.95 12.55
N LEU A 105 -8.69 -9.22 13.53
CA LEU A 105 -8.73 -9.67 14.91
C LEU A 105 -9.66 -10.88 15.10
N ALA A 106 -10.76 -10.95 14.37
CA ALA A 106 -11.68 -12.10 14.40
C ALA A 106 -10.96 -13.38 13.94
N GLU A 107 -10.24 -13.33 12.83
CA GLU A 107 -9.46 -14.45 12.31
C GLU A 107 -8.30 -14.84 13.23
N ILE A 108 -7.61 -13.87 13.83
CA ILE A 108 -6.55 -14.15 14.81
C ILE A 108 -7.12 -14.85 16.04
N HIS A 109 -8.32 -14.48 16.47
CA HIS A 109 -8.99 -15.12 17.61
C HIS A 109 -9.36 -16.57 17.30
N GLU A 110 -9.79 -16.86 16.08
CA GLU A 110 -10.14 -18.20 15.64
C GLU A 110 -8.89 -19.08 15.44
N TYR A 111 -7.83 -18.49 14.85
CA TYR A 111 -6.57 -19.19 14.56
C TYR A 111 -5.36 -18.50 15.19
N PRO A 112 -5.20 -18.54 16.53
CA PRO A 112 -4.16 -17.80 17.25
C PRO A 112 -2.73 -18.28 16.95
N THR A 113 -2.58 -19.39 16.25
CA THR A 113 -1.28 -19.95 15.83
C THR A 113 -0.46 -18.95 15.01
N ILE A 114 -1.12 -18.03 14.30
CA ILE A 114 -0.46 -16.98 13.51
C ILE A 114 0.44 -16.08 14.37
N LEU A 115 0.13 -15.90 15.65
CA LEU A 115 0.95 -15.07 16.55
C LEU A 115 2.38 -15.60 16.72
N LYS A 116 2.64 -16.86 16.39
CA LYS A 116 4.01 -17.39 16.32
C LYS A 116 4.86 -16.67 15.27
N SER A 117 4.25 -16.11 14.22
CA SER A 117 4.95 -15.33 13.19
C SER A 117 5.60 -14.05 13.71
N LEU A 118 5.19 -13.55 14.88
CA LEU A 118 5.84 -12.43 15.55
C LEU A 118 7.25 -12.77 16.07
N ASN A 119 7.58 -14.07 16.18
CA ASN A 119 8.92 -14.49 16.54
C ASN A 119 9.83 -14.47 15.29
N PRO A 120 10.83 -13.59 15.23
CA PRO A 120 11.71 -13.44 14.06
C PRO A 120 12.50 -14.72 13.73
N TRP A 121 12.62 -15.65 14.68
CA TRP A 121 13.31 -16.92 14.46
C TRP A 121 12.69 -17.74 13.31
N TYR A 122 11.37 -17.72 13.16
CA TYR A 122 10.71 -18.39 12.03
C TYR A 122 11.12 -17.79 10.69
N GLY A 123 11.34 -16.48 10.63
CA GLY A 123 11.90 -15.82 9.45
C GLY A 123 13.31 -16.33 9.13
N VAL A 124 14.18 -16.42 10.13
CA VAL A 124 15.55 -16.96 9.95
C VAL A 124 15.51 -18.41 9.47
N LEU A 125 14.66 -19.25 10.06
CA LEU A 125 14.48 -20.63 9.63
C LEU A 125 14.00 -20.72 8.17
N PHE A 126 13.08 -19.87 7.78
CA PHE A 126 12.58 -19.80 6.40
C PHE A 126 13.68 -19.44 5.41
N PHE A 127 14.51 -18.43 5.74
CA PHE A 127 15.66 -18.03 4.92
C PHE A 127 16.70 -19.13 4.75
N THR A 128 16.97 -19.87 5.82
CA THR A 128 17.96 -20.95 5.76
C THR A 128 17.44 -22.19 5.03
N ALA A 129 16.14 -22.50 5.19
CA ALA A 129 15.52 -23.66 4.56
C ALA A 129 15.23 -23.44 3.05
N HIS A 130 14.84 -22.22 2.67
CA HIS A 130 14.39 -21.90 1.31
C HIS A 130 15.00 -20.57 0.79
N PRO A 131 16.33 -20.47 0.57
CA PRO A 131 17.01 -19.19 0.33
C PRO A 131 16.51 -18.46 -0.92
N LEU A 132 16.25 -19.16 -2.02
CA LEU A 132 15.76 -18.54 -3.25
C LEU A 132 14.32 -18.02 -3.09
N VAL A 133 13.44 -18.82 -2.50
CA VAL A 133 12.03 -18.43 -2.27
C VAL A 133 11.97 -17.25 -1.30
N SER A 134 12.78 -17.27 -0.25
CA SER A 134 12.88 -16.18 0.72
C SER A 134 13.37 -14.89 0.08
N PHE A 135 14.38 -14.98 -0.80
CA PHE A 135 14.87 -13.81 -1.54
C PHE A 135 13.79 -13.19 -2.45
N LEU A 136 13.03 -14.03 -3.16
CA LEU A 136 11.91 -13.56 -3.98
C LEU A 136 10.78 -12.96 -3.12
N ALA A 137 10.48 -13.59 -1.97
CA ALA A 137 9.50 -13.08 -1.02
C ALA A 137 9.89 -11.70 -0.46
N LEU A 138 11.19 -11.42 -0.26
CA LEU A 138 11.63 -10.08 0.13
C LEU A 138 11.24 -9.01 -0.88
N GLY A 139 11.28 -9.31 -2.19
CA GLY A 139 10.80 -8.40 -3.23
C GLY A 139 9.32 -8.04 -3.03
N THR A 140 8.49 -9.02 -2.74
CA THR A 140 7.06 -8.81 -2.43
C THR A 140 6.87 -8.01 -1.14
N VAL A 141 7.66 -8.28 -0.10
CA VAL A 141 7.64 -7.50 1.15
C VAL A 141 8.00 -6.04 0.89
N VAL A 142 9.02 -5.77 0.06
CA VAL A 142 9.38 -4.39 -0.32
C VAL A 142 8.22 -3.71 -1.03
N LEU A 143 7.52 -4.40 -1.94
CA LEU A 143 6.32 -3.85 -2.60
C LEU A 143 5.22 -3.51 -1.59
N ALA A 144 5.01 -4.35 -0.57
CA ALA A 144 3.99 -4.12 0.46
C ALA A 144 4.24 -2.88 1.33
N ILE A 145 5.50 -2.44 1.46
CA ILE A 145 5.89 -1.25 2.22
C ILE A 145 6.20 -0.03 1.34
N THR A 146 5.92 -0.06 0.05
CA THR A 146 6.04 1.10 -0.85
C THR A 146 4.94 2.13 -0.60
N GLY A 147 5.11 3.34 -1.13
CA GLY A 147 4.17 4.46 -0.91
C GLY A 147 4.65 5.49 0.10
N ALA A 148 5.87 5.35 0.62
CA ALA A 148 6.46 6.31 1.56
C ALA A 148 6.61 7.72 0.97
N GLU A 149 6.75 7.85 -0.35
CA GLU A 149 6.80 9.12 -1.08
C GLU A 149 5.52 9.94 -0.90
N ALA A 150 4.34 9.29 -0.89
CA ALA A 150 3.07 9.96 -0.61
C ALA A 150 3.04 10.50 0.83
N VAL A 151 3.52 9.72 1.80
CA VAL A 151 3.63 10.15 3.21
C VAL A 151 4.57 11.36 3.35
N TYR A 152 5.67 11.41 2.61
CA TYR A 152 6.58 12.57 2.63
C TYR A 152 5.91 13.82 2.03
N ALA A 153 5.15 13.68 0.95
CA ALA A 153 4.39 14.79 0.38
C ALA A 153 3.36 15.33 1.39
N ASP A 154 2.61 14.44 2.03
CA ASP A 154 1.61 14.80 3.04
C ASP A 154 2.24 15.44 4.28
N MET A 155 3.41 14.97 4.73
CA MET A 155 4.15 15.62 5.82
C MET A 155 4.53 17.07 5.49
N GLY A 156 4.77 17.38 4.22
CA GLY A 156 5.01 18.75 3.75
C GLY A 156 3.79 19.66 3.87
N HIS A 157 2.59 19.10 3.70
CA HIS A 157 1.32 19.85 3.73
C HIS A 157 0.69 19.93 5.13
N PHE A 158 0.64 18.82 5.85
CA PHE A 158 -0.09 18.69 7.13
C PHE A 158 0.81 18.72 8.35
N GLY A 159 2.13 18.65 8.17
CA GLY A 159 3.11 18.53 9.25
C GLY A 159 3.23 17.10 9.78
N ARG A 160 4.23 16.88 10.64
CA ARG A 160 4.58 15.54 11.14
C ARG A 160 3.60 15.01 12.19
N SER A 161 3.06 15.88 13.04
CA SER A 161 2.28 15.46 14.21
C SER A 161 0.97 14.76 13.84
N PRO A 162 0.09 15.32 12.98
CA PRO A 162 -1.15 14.66 12.58
C PRO A 162 -0.91 13.30 11.92
N ILE A 163 0.11 13.23 11.05
CA ILE A 163 0.43 11.99 10.34
C ILE A 163 0.92 10.91 11.30
N ARG A 164 1.78 11.26 12.28
CA ARG A 164 2.24 10.31 13.28
C ARG A 164 1.10 9.78 14.14
N VAL A 165 0.18 10.65 14.56
CA VAL A 165 -1.00 10.24 15.35
C VAL A 165 -1.87 9.29 14.55
N ALA A 166 -2.25 9.65 13.31
CA ALA A 166 -3.05 8.79 12.44
C ALA A 166 -2.37 7.45 12.19
N TRP A 167 -1.06 7.46 11.92
CA TRP A 167 -0.29 6.25 11.66
C TRP A 167 -0.27 5.31 12.86
N TYR A 168 0.17 5.78 14.04
CA TYR A 168 0.36 4.89 15.20
C TYR A 168 -0.94 4.42 15.85
N TRP A 169 -2.01 5.21 15.77
CA TRP A 169 -3.26 4.87 16.46
C TRP A 169 -4.32 4.23 15.57
N ILE A 170 -4.25 4.41 14.26
CA ILE A 170 -5.30 3.95 13.35
C ILE A 170 -4.70 3.03 12.28
N VAL A 171 -3.79 3.56 11.45
CA VAL A 171 -3.33 2.87 10.24
C VAL A 171 -2.49 1.65 10.58
N PHE A 172 -1.45 1.83 11.38
CA PHE A 172 -0.52 0.76 11.73
C PHE A 172 -1.18 -0.40 12.49
N PRO A 173 -1.99 -0.18 13.55
CA PRO A 173 -2.71 -1.27 14.19
C PRO A 173 -3.69 -1.98 13.26
N GLY A 174 -4.46 -1.22 12.45
CA GLY A 174 -5.38 -1.79 11.49
C GLY A 174 -4.69 -2.67 10.45
N LEU A 175 -3.56 -2.23 9.91
CA LEU A 175 -2.77 -3.00 8.94
C LEU A 175 -2.16 -4.25 9.56
N ILE A 176 -1.56 -4.16 10.75
CA ILE A 176 -0.97 -5.35 11.40
C ILE A 176 -2.02 -6.39 11.68
N LEU A 177 -3.16 -5.99 12.24
CA LEU A 177 -4.25 -6.92 12.52
C LEU A 177 -4.79 -7.55 11.23
N ASN A 178 -4.95 -6.75 10.17
CA ASN A 178 -5.40 -7.26 8.89
C ASN A 178 -4.42 -8.26 8.27
N TYR A 179 -3.11 -7.96 8.25
CA TYR A 179 -2.12 -8.87 7.68
C TYR A 179 -1.96 -10.16 8.48
N LEU A 180 -2.00 -10.07 9.81
CA LEU A 180 -2.00 -11.27 10.65
C LEU A 180 -3.28 -12.08 10.46
N GLY A 181 -4.44 -11.42 10.30
CA GLY A 181 -5.71 -12.08 10.01
C GLY A 181 -5.69 -12.81 8.66
N GLN A 182 -5.20 -12.17 7.61
CA GLN A 182 -5.01 -12.84 6.31
C GLN A 182 -4.06 -14.04 6.42
N GLY A 183 -2.98 -13.90 7.18
CA GLY A 183 -2.06 -15.01 7.45
C GLY A 183 -2.73 -16.15 8.22
N ALA A 184 -3.58 -15.84 9.21
CA ALA A 184 -4.36 -16.81 9.96
C ALA A 184 -5.33 -17.58 9.04
N LEU A 185 -6.06 -16.87 8.20
CA LEU A 185 -6.97 -17.43 7.20
C LEU A 185 -6.25 -18.37 6.24
N ILE A 186 -5.09 -17.96 5.68
CA ILE A 186 -4.31 -18.82 4.77
C ILE A 186 -3.77 -20.06 5.47
N LEU A 187 -3.38 -19.96 6.74
CA LEU A 187 -2.89 -21.13 7.51
C LEU A 187 -4.01 -22.14 7.76
N ALA A 188 -5.24 -21.67 7.99
CA ALA A 188 -6.40 -22.52 8.21
C ALA A 188 -6.96 -23.07 6.89
N HIS A 189 -7.01 -22.23 5.86
CA HIS A 189 -7.62 -22.47 4.55
C HIS A 189 -6.65 -22.09 3.42
N PRO A 190 -5.68 -22.97 3.05
CA PRO A 190 -4.68 -22.68 2.03
C PRO A 190 -5.24 -22.31 0.65
N GLU A 191 -6.47 -22.72 0.34
CA GLU A 191 -7.19 -22.39 -0.89
C GLU A 191 -7.48 -20.89 -1.01
N THR A 192 -7.54 -20.16 0.12
CA THR A 192 -7.80 -18.72 0.15
C THR A 192 -6.58 -17.88 -0.25
N ALA A 193 -5.41 -18.49 -0.42
CA ALA A 193 -4.15 -17.81 -0.73
C ALA A 193 -4.20 -16.96 -2.02
N LYS A 194 -5.14 -17.22 -2.93
CA LYS A 194 -5.31 -16.41 -4.15
C LYS A 194 -5.87 -15.02 -3.88
N ASN A 195 -6.82 -14.91 -2.93
CA ASN A 195 -7.54 -13.67 -2.63
C ASN A 195 -7.83 -13.53 -1.13
N PRO A 196 -6.82 -13.60 -0.25
CA PRO A 196 -7.03 -13.64 1.20
C PRO A 196 -7.66 -12.36 1.74
N PHE A 197 -7.42 -11.23 1.09
CA PHE A 197 -7.94 -9.92 1.50
C PHE A 197 -9.47 -9.87 1.43
N TYR A 198 -10.05 -10.31 0.32
CA TYR A 198 -11.50 -10.30 0.14
C TYR A 198 -12.18 -11.40 0.94
N LEU A 199 -11.57 -12.59 0.98
CA LEU A 199 -12.10 -13.74 1.70
C LEU A 199 -12.00 -13.60 3.25
N LEU A 200 -11.36 -12.54 3.73
CA LEU A 200 -11.41 -12.15 5.14
C LEU A 200 -12.79 -11.58 5.53
N ALA A 201 -13.53 -11.05 4.56
CA ALA A 201 -14.88 -10.54 4.77
C ALA A 201 -15.89 -11.70 4.91
N PRO A 202 -16.90 -11.59 5.76
CA PRO A 202 -17.95 -12.60 5.84
C PRO A 202 -18.79 -12.61 4.55
N ASP A 203 -19.37 -13.78 4.20
CA ASP A 203 -20.09 -14.02 2.95
C ASP A 203 -21.18 -12.98 2.64
N TRP A 204 -21.83 -12.42 3.66
CA TRP A 204 -22.86 -11.38 3.48
C TRP A 204 -22.28 -10.00 3.09
N ALA A 205 -20.97 -9.80 3.22
CA ALA A 205 -20.28 -8.54 2.92
C ALA A 205 -19.43 -8.62 1.64
N LEU A 206 -19.35 -9.79 1.03
CA LEU A 206 -18.80 -10.02 -0.29
C LEU A 206 -19.88 -9.73 -1.33
#